data_2a5d727b7669c35309296ba105b76990
#
_entry.id   2a5d727b7669c35309296ba105b76990
#
_cell.length_a   1.000
_cell.length_b   1.000
_cell.length_c   1.000
_cell.angle_alpha   90.00
_cell.angle_beta   90.00
_cell.angle_gamma   90.00
#
_symmetry.space_group_name_H-M   'P 1'
#
loop_
_entity.id
_entity.type
_entity.pdbx_description
1 polymer ?
#
loop_
_entity_poly.entity_id
_entity_poly.type
_entity_poly.pdbx_seq_one_letter_code
_entity_poly.pdbx_strand_id
1 'polypeptide(L)'
;MTNLPLLLTSTLLLLDVSNSVPRSQTLQRICTHQVEHNNATVSTLRTGFFIATMENISAQMGSQGWGFSVNGKGPYTNFGLGQCYGDLSLVDCTLCYVEARSVLPLCFPHNGGRVYLDGCFMRNENFDFFQDNIGPEDTYVCGNGTRKDLLFQERTKRAVLQAVSKAYNNNGYARSDEAPVVYVLANCWRTLNGSACRECLENASRSMLKCLPWSEGRALYTGCFMRYSHTNFLNPIPTTKASSRDSNKGKDLNWERRLNIIIGITEGLIYLHENSQARIIHRDIKASNILLDQRFRAKIADFGLARSFQEDKSHISTAIAGTLLVTIYFYFKVSK
;
A
#
# COMPACT_ATOMS: atom_id res chain seq x y z
N MET A 1 -7.35 -40.81 -36.96
CA MET A 1 -6.17 -40.99 -36.13
C MET A 1 -5.32 -39.74 -36.19
N THR A 2 -5.27 -39.07 -35.09
CA THR A 2 -4.19 -38.34 -34.48
C THR A 2 -3.71 -37.05 -35.14
N ASN A 3 -4.03 -35.91 -34.54
CA ASN A 3 -3.07 -34.86 -34.22
C ASN A 3 -3.77 -33.78 -33.36
N LEU A 4 -3.87 -34.02 -32.05
CA LEU A 4 -4.39 -33.07 -31.07
C LEU A 4 -3.44 -32.91 -29.85
N PRO A 5 -2.14 -32.64 -30.04
CA PRO A 5 -1.37 -32.10 -28.90
C PRO A 5 -0.56 -30.85 -29.19
N LEU A 6 -0.71 -30.14 -30.32
CA LEU A 6 0.12 -28.97 -30.65
C LEU A 6 -0.55 -27.62 -30.40
N LEU A 7 -1.79 -27.56 -29.96
CA LEU A 7 -2.53 -26.32 -29.70
C LEU A 7 -2.58 -25.89 -28.24
N LEU A 8 -2.08 -26.72 -27.32
CA LEU A 8 -2.09 -26.41 -25.88
C LEU A 8 -0.79 -25.76 -25.35
N THR A 9 0.28 -25.75 -26.15
CA THR A 9 1.57 -25.15 -25.74
C THR A 9 1.76 -23.71 -26.18
N SER A 10 0.87 -23.18 -27.03
CA SER A 10 0.98 -21.81 -27.57
C SER A 10 0.25 -20.74 -26.75
N THR A 11 -0.55 -21.09 -25.78
CA THR A 11 -1.34 -20.13 -24.97
C THR A 11 -0.71 -19.76 -23.63
N LEU A 12 0.40 -20.37 -23.25
CA LEU A 12 1.08 -20.10 -21.97
C LEU A 12 2.18 -19.03 -22.03
N LEU A 13 2.43 -18.45 -23.20
CA LEU A 13 3.57 -17.51 -23.43
C LEU A 13 3.17 -16.04 -23.59
N LEU A 14 1.95 -15.62 -23.25
CA LEU A 14 1.50 -14.24 -23.40
C LEU A 14 0.98 -13.59 -22.11
N LEU A 15 1.47 -14.00 -20.95
CA LEU A 15 1.25 -13.30 -19.69
C LEU A 15 2.58 -12.74 -19.16
N ASP A 16 3.27 -11.93 -19.94
CA ASP A 16 4.11 -10.89 -19.38
C ASP A 16 3.19 -9.81 -18.78
N VAL A 17 2.61 -10.16 -17.64
CA VAL A 17 2.03 -9.18 -16.72
C VAL A 17 3.21 -8.33 -16.27
N SER A 18 3.20 -7.05 -16.58
CA SER A 18 4.11 -6.07 -15.97
C SER A 18 4.08 -6.32 -14.46
N ASN A 19 5.18 -6.84 -13.91
CA ASN A 19 5.34 -7.21 -12.50
C ASN A 19 5.46 -5.96 -11.61
N SER A 20 4.48 -5.06 -11.69
CA SER A 20 4.32 -3.97 -10.76
C SER A 20 3.49 -4.51 -9.58
N VAL A 21 4.18 -4.76 -8.48
CA VAL A 21 3.55 -5.23 -7.25
C VAL A 21 3.31 -4.01 -6.35
N PRO A 22 2.07 -3.74 -5.91
CA PRO A 22 1.76 -2.55 -5.09
C PRO A 22 2.43 -2.56 -3.72
N ARG A 23 3.17 -3.60 -3.37
CA ARG A 23 3.88 -3.76 -2.10
C ARG A 23 3.03 -3.36 -0.89
N SER A 24 1.79 -3.85 -0.85
CA SER A 24 0.80 -3.53 0.18
C SER A 24 0.93 -4.39 1.46
N GLN A 25 1.97 -5.22 1.57
CA GLN A 25 2.20 -6.01 2.78
C GLN A 25 2.49 -5.10 3.97
N THR A 26 1.75 -5.28 5.05
CA THR A 26 1.99 -4.58 6.33
C THR A 26 3.29 -5.09 6.96
N LEU A 27 4.22 -4.19 7.22
CA LEU A 27 5.48 -4.45 7.91
C LEU A 27 5.33 -4.25 9.41
N GLN A 28 4.72 -3.12 9.81
CA GLN A 28 4.51 -2.79 11.21
C GLN A 28 3.34 -1.82 11.38
N ARG A 29 2.60 -2.01 12.45
CA ARG A 29 1.60 -1.06 12.96
C ARG A 29 1.98 -0.67 14.38
N ILE A 30 2.04 0.62 14.66
CA ILE A 30 2.34 1.19 15.97
C ILE A 30 1.16 2.09 16.33
N CYS A 31 0.50 1.80 17.46
CA CYS A 31 -0.57 2.63 17.98
C CYS A 31 -0.04 3.49 19.13
N THR A 32 -0.52 4.73 19.26
CA THR A 32 -0.12 5.63 20.36
C THR A 32 -0.56 5.06 21.71
N HIS A 33 0.20 5.37 22.77
CA HIS A 33 -0.11 4.85 24.12
C HIS A 33 -1.33 5.51 24.78
N GLN A 34 -1.81 6.65 24.27
CA GLN A 34 -2.96 7.34 24.82
C GLN A 34 -4.26 6.66 24.39
N VAL A 35 -5.01 6.15 25.35
CA VAL A 35 -6.34 5.57 25.14
C VAL A 35 -7.39 6.66 25.42
N GLU A 36 -8.38 6.76 24.56
CA GLU A 36 -9.52 7.67 24.81
C GLU A 36 -10.32 7.24 26.03
N HIS A 37 -10.64 8.21 26.90
CA HIS A 37 -11.70 8.02 27.87
C HIS A 37 -13.05 7.94 27.12
N ASN A 38 -13.85 6.91 27.43
CA ASN A 38 -15.11 6.55 26.78
C ASN A 38 -16.21 7.61 26.93
N ASN A 39 -16.07 8.73 26.24
CA ASN A 39 -17.18 9.66 26.03
C ASN A 39 -17.67 9.49 24.58
N ALA A 40 -18.87 8.93 24.41
CA ALA A 40 -19.42 8.59 23.10
C ALA A 40 -19.48 9.80 22.13
N THR A 41 -19.75 11.01 22.63
CA THR A 41 -19.79 12.23 21.82
C THR A 41 -18.41 12.60 21.28
N VAL A 42 -17.38 12.47 22.13
CA VAL A 42 -15.98 12.75 21.76
C VAL A 42 -15.48 11.76 20.72
N SER A 43 -15.77 10.48 20.90
CA SER A 43 -15.42 9.42 19.97
C SER A 43 -16.05 9.64 18.58
N THR A 44 -17.32 10.03 18.53
CA THR A 44 -18.03 10.30 17.27
C THR A 44 -17.43 11.49 16.53
N LEU A 45 -17.12 12.60 17.23
CA LEU A 45 -16.51 13.79 16.63
C LEU A 45 -15.12 13.47 16.06
N ARG A 46 -14.28 12.75 16.81
CA ARG A 46 -12.94 12.36 16.34
C ARG A 46 -12.99 11.44 15.14
N THR A 47 -13.90 10.47 15.13
CA THR A 47 -14.11 9.60 13.97
C THR A 47 -14.48 10.41 12.72
N GLY A 48 -15.35 11.42 12.85
CA GLY A 48 -15.69 12.31 11.75
C GLY A 48 -14.49 13.08 11.21
N PHE A 49 -13.66 13.65 12.09
CA PHE A 49 -12.44 14.35 11.68
C PHE A 49 -11.38 13.42 11.09
N PHE A 50 -11.24 12.21 11.64
CA PHE A 50 -10.38 11.19 11.06
C PHE A 50 -10.79 10.85 9.63
N ILE A 51 -12.08 10.58 9.39
CA ILE A 51 -12.60 10.25 8.05
C ILE A 51 -12.33 11.42 7.09
N ALA A 52 -12.66 12.66 7.48
CA ALA A 52 -12.41 13.84 6.65
C ALA A 52 -10.92 14.03 6.33
N THR A 53 -10.03 13.78 7.31
CA THR A 53 -8.58 13.81 7.10
C THR A 53 -8.15 12.77 6.07
N MET A 54 -8.65 11.54 6.18
CA MET A 54 -8.30 10.45 5.26
C MET A 54 -8.82 10.69 3.85
N GLU A 55 -10.01 11.28 3.68
CA GLU A 55 -10.56 11.64 2.37
C GLU A 55 -9.74 12.72 1.69
N ASN A 56 -9.36 13.77 2.43
CA ASN A 56 -8.50 14.83 1.90
C ASN A 56 -7.12 14.30 1.46
N ILE A 57 -6.54 13.38 2.22
CA ILE A 57 -5.30 12.73 1.85
C ILE A 57 -5.48 11.84 0.61
N SER A 58 -6.60 11.10 0.51
CA SER A 58 -6.88 10.22 -0.64
C SER A 58 -6.86 10.96 -1.97
N ALA A 59 -7.45 12.16 -2.02
CA ALA A 59 -7.46 12.99 -3.22
C ALA A 59 -6.03 13.39 -3.65
N GLN A 60 -5.17 13.68 -2.68
CA GLN A 60 -3.76 14.04 -2.91
C GLN A 60 -2.94 12.82 -3.32
N MET A 61 -3.15 11.67 -2.67
CA MET A 61 -2.44 10.41 -2.99
C MET A 61 -2.65 9.97 -4.43
N GLY A 62 -3.88 10.09 -4.95
CA GLY A 62 -4.22 9.72 -6.32
C GLY A 62 -3.54 10.59 -7.39
N SER A 63 -3.11 11.79 -7.05
CA SER A 63 -2.51 12.76 -8.00
C SER A 63 -0.99 12.84 -7.90
N GLN A 64 -0.41 12.75 -6.71
CA GLN A 64 1.03 13.00 -6.48
C GLN A 64 1.74 11.95 -5.62
N GLY A 65 1.02 10.91 -5.16
CA GLY A 65 1.57 9.81 -4.38
C GLY A 65 1.89 10.13 -2.91
N TRP A 66 1.49 11.30 -2.44
CA TRP A 66 1.59 11.71 -1.04
C TRP A 66 0.55 12.77 -0.71
N GLY A 67 0.25 12.93 0.58
CA GLY A 67 -0.67 13.95 1.02
C GLY A 67 -0.68 14.10 2.53
N PHE A 68 -1.07 15.27 3.00
CA PHE A 68 -1.31 15.53 4.42
C PHE A 68 -2.57 16.37 4.59
N SER A 69 -3.16 16.29 5.76
CA SER A 69 -4.37 17.04 6.07
C SER A 69 -4.49 17.26 7.58
N VAL A 70 -5.09 18.39 7.94
CA VAL A 70 -5.44 18.74 9.31
C VAL A 70 -6.92 19.07 9.35
N ASN A 71 -7.67 18.38 10.21
CA ASN A 71 -9.11 18.62 10.40
C ASN A 71 -9.47 18.67 11.88
N GLY A 72 -10.51 19.41 12.21
CA GLY A 72 -10.96 19.60 13.59
C GLY A 72 -10.44 20.88 14.23
N LYS A 73 -10.78 21.07 15.51
CA LYS A 73 -10.39 22.25 16.31
C LYS A 73 -10.06 21.84 17.74
N GLY A 74 -9.07 22.52 18.34
CA GLY A 74 -8.66 22.31 19.73
C GLY A 74 -8.24 20.85 19.99
N PRO A 75 -8.69 20.23 21.08
CA PRO A 75 -8.26 18.87 21.45
C PRO A 75 -8.77 17.78 20.47
N TYR A 76 -9.66 18.12 19.55
CA TYR A 76 -10.21 17.21 18.54
C TYR A 76 -9.52 17.36 17.19
N THR A 77 -8.45 18.16 17.11
CA THR A 77 -7.69 18.29 15.86
C THR A 77 -7.06 16.96 15.50
N ASN A 78 -7.19 16.62 14.23
CA ASN A 78 -6.66 15.39 13.66
C ASN A 78 -5.65 15.74 12.57
N PHE A 79 -4.43 15.25 12.72
CA PHE A 79 -3.33 15.41 11.78
C PHE A 79 -3.09 14.10 11.07
N GLY A 80 -2.99 14.12 9.75
CA GLY A 80 -2.77 12.92 8.96
C GLY A 80 -1.76 13.12 7.86
N LEU A 81 -0.98 12.08 7.59
CA LEU A 81 0.00 12.00 6.52
C LEU A 81 -0.09 10.64 5.86
N GLY A 82 -0.11 10.61 4.53
CA GLY A 82 0.06 9.41 3.72
C GLY A 82 1.14 9.65 2.67
N GLN A 83 2.00 8.67 2.43
CA GLN A 83 3.05 8.78 1.43
C GLN A 83 3.46 7.42 0.89
N CYS A 84 3.53 7.32 -0.44
CA CYS A 84 4.15 6.18 -1.11
C CYS A 84 5.65 6.39 -1.29
N TYR A 85 6.40 5.29 -1.33
CA TYR A 85 7.82 5.39 -1.63
C TYR A 85 8.01 5.73 -3.11
N GLY A 86 9.05 6.52 -3.39
CA GLY A 86 9.18 7.25 -4.64
C GLY A 86 9.41 6.42 -5.91
N ASP A 87 9.45 5.09 -5.79
CA ASP A 87 9.55 4.17 -6.92
C ASP A 87 8.19 3.55 -7.34
N LEU A 88 7.11 3.80 -6.57
CA LEU A 88 5.80 3.30 -6.95
C LEU A 88 5.14 4.14 -8.04
N SER A 89 4.43 3.45 -8.94
CA SER A 89 3.47 4.12 -9.83
C SER A 89 2.29 4.68 -9.01
N LEU A 90 1.58 5.68 -9.55
CA LEU A 90 0.40 6.22 -8.86
C LEU A 90 -0.69 5.17 -8.63
N VAL A 91 -0.80 4.18 -9.51
CA VAL A 91 -1.76 3.07 -9.36
C VAL A 91 -1.35 2.17 -8.19
N ASP A 92 -0.10 1.72 -8.15
CA ASP A 92 0.41 0.89 -7.05
C ASP A 92 0.39 1.64 -5.72
N CYS A 93 0.70 2.92 -5.76
CA CYS A 93 0.58 3.83 -4.64
C CYS A 93 -0.85 3.87 -4.09
N THR A 94 -1.84 4.06 -4.96
CA THR A 94 -3.25 4.06 -4.55
C THR A 94 -3.64 2.74 -3.89
N LEU A 95 -3.23 1.61 -4.45
CA LEU A 95 -3.51 0.29 -3.88
C LEU A 95 -2.83 0.09 -2.52
N CYS A 96 -1.57 0.49 -2.38
CA CYS A 96 -0.87 0.44 -1.09
C CYS A 96 -1.54 1.34 -0.04
N TYR A 97 -1.90 2.57 -0.41
CA TYR A 97 -2.55 3.51 0.49
C TYR A 97 -3.94 3.03 0.95
N VAL A 98 -4.69 2.43 0.04
CA VAL A 98 -5.98 1.80 0.36
C VAL A 98 -5.81 0.72 1.43
N GLU A 99 -4.80 -0.12 1.34
CA GLU A 99 -4.48 -1.11 2.38
C GLU A 99 -4.07 -0.43 3.69
N ALA A 100 -3.23 0.61 3.65
CA ALA A 100 -2.84 1.36 4.84
C ALA A 100 -4.06 1.94 5.57
N ARG A 101 -5.07 2.44 4.84
CA ARG A 101 -6.35 2.92 5.38
C ARG A 101 -7.19 1.84 6.04
N SER A 102 -7.00 0.58 5.69
CA SER A 102 -7.70 -0.54 6.34
C SER A 102 -7.02 -0.98 7.63
N VAL A 103 -5.69 -0.83 7.70
CA VAL A 103 -4.87 -1.29 8.82
C VAL A 103 -4.80 -0.26 9.96
N LEU A 104 -4.71 1.04 9.64
CA LEU A 104 -4.55 2.09 10.65
C LEU A 104 -5.73 2.17 11.65
N PRO A 105 -7.01 2.05 11.23
CA PRO A 105 -8.15 2.04 12.17
C PRO A 105 -8.13 0.92 13.18
N LEU A 106 -7.35 -0.13 12.97
CA LEU A 106 -7.16 -1.20 13.96
C LEU A 106 -6.38 -0.73 15.21
N CYS A 107 -5.91 0.51 15.22
CA CYS A 107 -5.38 1.17 16.42
C CYS A 107 -6.48 1.65 17.38
N PHE A 108 -7.75 1.77 16.95
CA PHE A 108 -8.82 2.15 17.86
C PHE A 108 -8.87 1.20 19.08
N PRO A 109 -9.00 1.69 20.34
CA PRO A 109 -9.38 3.04 20.77
C PRO A 109 -8.22 4.04 21.01
N HIS A 110 -7.02 3.78 20.54
CA HIS A 110 -5.91 4.74 20.66
C HIS A 110 -6.15 6.00 19.83
N ASN A 111 -5.63 7.13 20.29
CA ASN A 111 -5.85 8.45 19.68
C ASN A 111 -5.13 8.65 18.34
N GLY A 112 -4.26 7.74 17.97
CA GLY A 112 -3.51 7.80 16.73
C GLY A 112 -2.64 6.57 16.51
N GLY A 113 -1.80 6.64 15.50
CA GLY A 113 -0.87 5.58 15.18
C GLY A 113 -0.25 5.76 13.81
N ARG A 114 0.65 4.85 13.50
CA ARG A 114 1.32 4.81 12.21
C ARG A 114 1.42 3.39 11.70
N VAL A 115 1.40 3.24 10.39
CA VAL A 115 1.53 1.97 9.71
C VAL A 115 2.57 2.08 8.59
N TYR A 116 3.45 1.10 8.56
CA TYR A 116 4.45 0.91 7.51
C TYR A 116 4.03 -0.29 6.68
N LEU A 117 3.81 -0.06 5.40
CA LEU A 117 3.69 -1.10 4.40
C LEU A 117 4.98 -1.15 3.56
N ASP A 118 5.17 -2.21 2.81
CA ASP A 118 6.38 -2.38 2.00
C ASP A 118 6.52 -1.34 0.86
N GLY A 119 5.42 -0.65 0.52
CA GLY A 119 5.35 0.38 -0.53
C GLY A 119 4.91 1.76 -0.09
N CYS A 120 4.33 1.92 1.10
CA CYS A 120 3.81 3.19 1.59
C CYS A 120 3.78 3.28 3.11
N PHE A 121 3.57 4.49 3.58
CA PHE A 121 3.45 4.86 4.98
C PHE A 121 2.19 5.67 5.21
N MET A 122 1.60 5.51 6.39
CA MET A 122 0.49 6.33 6.85
C MET A 122 0.61 6.58 8.35
N ARG A 123 0.39 7.83 8.77
CA ARG A 123 0.35 8.24 10.18
C ARG A 123 -0.83 9.16 10.44
N ASN A 124 -1.44 9.00 11.60
CA ASN A 124 -2.53 9.84 12.08
C ASN A 124 -2.37 10.07 13.57
N GLU A 125 -2.47 11.32 14.03
CA GLU A 125 -2.29 11.70 15.42
C GLU A 125 -3.26 12.85 15.80
N ASN A 126 -3.40 13.11 17.10
CA ASN A 126 -4.12 14.26 17.63
C ASN A 126 -3.22 15.47 17.93
N PHE A 127 -1.98 15.43 17.50
CA PHE A 127 -0.99 16.50 17.62
C PHE A 127 -0.19 16.66 16.33
N ASP A 128 0.43 17.81 16.14
CA ASP A 128 1.28 18.08 14.98
C ASP A 128 2.60 17.29 15.07
N PHE A 129 2.78 16.39 14.13
CA PHE A 129 3.94 15.52 14.02
C PHE A 129 4.72 15.73 12.71
N PHE A 130 4.32 16.68 11.89
CA PHE A 130 4.84 16.78 10.51
C PHE A 130 6.34 17.02 10.42
N GLN A 131 6.97 17.51 11.50
CA GLN A 131 8.42 17.69 11.59
C GLN A 131 9.12 16.62 12.44
N ASP A 132 8.41 15.62 12.95
CA ASP A 132 9.01 14.53 13.72
C ASP A 132 9.90 13.67 12.81
N ASN A 133 11.19 13.62 13.09
CA ASN A 133 12.15 12.86 12.29
C ASN A 133 12.67 11.60 12.99
N ILE A 134 12.72 11.58 14.31
CA ILE A 134 13.17 10.44 15.14
C ILE A 134 12.17 10.26 16.29
N GLY A 135 11.91 9.03 16.68
CA GLY A 135 11.00 8.71 17.77
C GLY A 135 11.39 7.44 18.52
N PRO A 136 10.77 7.21 19.71
CA PRO A 136 11.13 6.10 20.59
C PRO A 136 10.83 4.72 19.99
N GLU A 137 9.89 4.64 19.05
CA GLU A 137 9.46 3.39 18.39
C GLU A 137 10.23 3.12 17.07
N ASP A 138 11.27 3.90 16.80
CA ASP A 138 12.09 3.72 15.61
C ASP A 138 12.85 2.39 15.70
N THR A 139 12.75 1.59 14.65
CA THR A 139 13.27 0.22 14.67
C THR A 139 13.78 -0.21 13.30
N TYR A 140 14.40 -1.39 13.27
CA TYR A 140 14.81 -2.04 12.05
C TYR A 140 14.42 -3.52 12.05
N VAL A 141 14.19 -4.06 10.86
CA VAL A 141 13.78 -5.45 10.64
C VAL A 141 14.71 -6.08 9.63
N CYS A 142 15.26 -7.23 9.98
CA CYS A 142 16.15 -8.01 9.12
C CYS A 142 15.36 -9.11 8.40
N GLY A 143 15.82 -9.50 7.21
CA GLY A 143 15.23 -10.60 6.45
C GLY A 143 15.59 -11.99 7.03
N ASN A 144 15.11 -13.04 6.37
CA ASN A 144 15.26 -14.41 6.85
C ASN A 144 16.47 -15.18 6.24
N GLY A 145 17.07 -14.66 5.18
CA GLY A 145 18.22 -15.28 4.50
C GLY A 145 19.51 -14.54 4.78
N THR A 146 20.62 -15.25 4.88
CA THR A 146 21.95 -14.63 5.10
C THR A 146 22.83 -14.74 3.86
N ARG A 147 23.66 -13.72 3.63
CA ARG A 147 24.72 -13.70 2.62
C ARG A 147 26.03 -13.32 3.27
N LYS A 148 26.88 -14.33 3.53
CA LYS A 148 28.14 -14.14 4.23
C LYS A 148 29.28 -13.63 3.32
N ASP A 149 29.04 -13.47 2.00
CA ASP A 149 30.06 -12.97 1.11
C ASP A 149 30.38 -11.49 1.41
N LEU A 150 31.68 -11.19 1.51
CA LEU A 150 32.17 -9.85 1.84
C LEU A 150 31.81 -8.83 0.77
N LEU A 151 31.79 -9.24 -0.49
CA LEU A 151 31.43 -8.34 -1.60
C LEU A 151 30.00 -7.78 -1.45
N PHE A 152 29.06 -8.65 -1.08
CA PHE A 152 27.68 -8.21 -0.81
C PHE A 152 27.64 -7.20 0.35
N GLN A 153 28.35 -7.49 1.44
CA GLN A 153 28.33 -6.61 2.62
C GLN A 153 28.93 -5.24 2.32
N GLU A 154 30.07 -5.19 1.62
CA GLU A 154 30.72 -3.92 1.25
C GLU A 154 29.87 -3.09 0.26
N ARG A 155 29.32 -3.76 -0.77
CA ARG A 155 28.44 -3.08 -1.73
C ARG A 155 27.18 -2.58 -1.07
N THR A 156 26.59 -3.33 -0.14
CA THR A 156 25.43 -2.89 0.63
C THR A 156 25.74 -1.62 1.43
N LYS A 157 26.84 -1.59 2.17
CA LYS A 157 27.26 -0.39 2.92
C LYS A 157 27.42 0.82 1.99
N ARG A 158 28.13 0.65 0.87
CA ARG A 158 28.34 1.73 -0.11
C ARG A 158 27.04 2.20 -0.72
N ALA A 159 26.16 1.31 -1.17
CA ALA A 159 24.89 1.65 -1.80
C ALA A 159 23.95 2.36 -0.81
N VAL A 160 23.90 1.94 0.46
CA VAL A 160 23.13 2.58 1.52
C VAL A 160 23.61 4.02 1.77
N LEU A 161 24.93 4.23 1.91
CA LEU A 161 25.48 5.58 2.11
C LEU A 161 25.25 6.49 0.90
N GLN A 162 25.32 5.96 -0.31
CA GLN A 162 24.99 6.70 -1.53
C GLN A 162 23.50 7.09 -1.56
N ALA A 163 22.60 6.18 -1.18
CA ALA A 163 21.16 6.47 -1.11
C ALA A 163 20.87 7.58 -0.10
N VAL A 164 21.49 7.54 1.09
CA VAL A 164 21.37 8.61 2.10
C VAL A 164 21.81 9.95 1.52
N SER A 165 23.02 10.03 0.94
CA SER A 165 23.56 11.29 0.43
C SER A 165 22.75 11.87 -0.74
N LYS A 166 22.09 11.04 -1.53
CA LYS A 166 21.25 11.49 -2.64
C LYS A 166 19.86 11.92 -2.18
N ALA A 167 19.26 11.22 -1.20
CA ALA A 167 17.84 11.39 -0.86
C ALA A 167 17.54 12.78 -0.31
N TYR A 168 18.31 13.31 0.63
CA TYR A 168 18.03 14.63 1.22
C TYR A 168 18.22 15.79 0.24
N ASN A 169 18.99 15.59 -0.85
CA ASN A 169 19.16 16.55 -1.92
C ASN A 169 18.14 16.35 -3.07
N ASN A 170 17.35 15.28 -3.03
CA ASN A 170 16.40 14.91 -4.08
C ASN A 170 15.00 14.71 -3.49
N ASN A 171 14.44 15.75 -2.89
CA ASN A 171 13.08 15.73 -2.34
C ASN A 171 12.79 14.54 -1.40
N GLY A 172 13.79 14.11 -0.63
CA GLY A 172 13.64 13.03 0.34
C GLY A 172 13.64 11.62 -0.25
N TYR A 173 13.93 11.44 -1.55
CA TYR A 173 13.93 10.12 -2.17
C TYR A 173 15.22 9.82 -2.92
N ALA A 174 15.72 8.60 -2.73
CA ALA A 174 16.76 8.04 -3.60
C ALA A 174 16.62 6.52 -3.70
N ARG A 175 17.07 6.01 -4.82
CA ARG A 175 17.40 4.59 -5.02
C ARG A 175 18.86 4.47 -5.39
N SER A 176 19.50 3.38 -4.97
CA SER A 176 20.83 2.99 -5.41
C SER A 176 20.77 1.51 -5.76
N ASP A 177 21.31 1.18 -6.91
CA ASP A 177 21.48 -0.20 -7.31
C ASP A 177 22.94 -0.46 -7.64
N GLU A 178 23.52 -1.43 -6.98
CA GLU A 178 24.78 -2.08 -7.31
C GLU A 178 24.44 -3.43 -7.98
N ALA A 179 23.57 -3.33 -9.00
CA ALA A 179 23.05 -4.49 -9.69
C ALA A 179 24.17 -5.40 -10.23
N PRO A 180 23.99 -6.74 -10.21
CA PRO A 180 22.86 -7.48 -9.64
C PRO A 180 23.01 -7.82 -8.15
N VAL A 181 23.88 -7.16 -7.40
CA VAL A 181 24.30 -7.55 -6.06
C VAL A 181 23.38 -7.03 -4.97
N VAL A 182 23.02 -5.75 -5.01
CA VAL A 182 22.17 -5.12 -4.01
C VAL A 182 21.33 -3.97 -4.58
N TYR A 183 20.13 -3.82 -4.05
CA TYR A 183 19.16 -2.76 -4.37
C TYR A 183 18.82 -2.04 -3.07
N VAL A 184 18.79 -0.71 -3.10
CA VAL A 184 18.52 0.15 -1.93
C VAL A 184 17.49 1.21 -2.28
N LEU A 185 16.61 1.48 -1.32
CA LEU A 185 15.66 2.57 -1.33
C LEU A 185 15.80 3.37 -0.03
N ALA A 186 15.77 4.70 -0.15
CA ALA A 186 15.70 5.64 0.96
C ALA A 186 14.58 6.65 0.69
N ASN A 187 13.70 6.89 1.67
CA ASN A 187 12.57 7.78 1.53
C ASN A 187 12.27 8.52 2.84
N CYS A 188 12.33 9.86 2.82
CA CYS A 188 11.82 10.72 3.89
C CYS A 188 10.39 11.14 3.60
N TRP A 189 9.66 11.51 4.66
CA TRP A 189 8.35 12.11 4.47
C TRP A 189 8.50 13.53 3.92
N ARG A 190 7.61 13.87 3.01
CA ARG A 190 7.62 15.15 2.27
C ARG A 190 7.38 16.37 3.15
N THR A 191 6.88 16.17 4.35
CA THR A 191 6.68 17.23 5.34
C THR A 191 7.98 17.67 6.01
N LEU A 192 9.03 16.83 6.02
CA LEU A 192 10.29 17.13 6.65
C LEU A 192 11.14 18.11 5.83
N ASN A 193 11.84 18.99 6.52
CA ASN A 193 12.91 19.77 5.92
C ASN A 193 14.16 18.91 5.65
N GLY A 194 15.11 19.43 4.86
CA GLY A 194 16.29 18.69 4.43
C GLY A 194 17.21 18.24 5.58
N SER A 195 17.34 19.02 6.66
CA SER A 195 18.16 18.65 7.81
C SER A 195 17.54 17.52 8.63
N ALA A 196 16.23 17.56 8.87
CA ALA A 196 15.49 16.53 9.57
C ALA A 196 15.45 15.21 8.75
N CYS A 197 15.28 15.31 7.43
CA CYS A 197 15.38 14.16 6.52
C CYS A 197 16.78 13.52 6.60
N ARG A 198 17.84 14.31 6.52
CA ARG A 198 19.22 13.83 6.63
C ARG A 198 19.46 13.10 7.95
N GLU A 199 19.09 13.72 9.07
CA GLU A 199 19.25 13.12 10.39
C GLU A 199 18.51 11.77 10.51
N CYS A 200 17.26 11.71 10.03
CA CYS A 200 16.50 10.46 10.01
C CYS A 200 17.23 9.36 9.22
N LEU A 201 17.63 9.66 7.99
CA LEU A 201 18.27 8.66 7.12
C LEU A 201 19.65 8.22 7.64
N GLU A 202 20.44 9.11 8.25
CA GLU A 202 21.70 8.74 8.87
C GLU A 202 21.51 7.78 10.05
N ASN A 203 20.49 8.00 10.89
CA ASN A 203 20.15 7.09 11.99
C ASN A 203 19.57 5.77 11.49
N ALA A 204 18.63 5.83 10.55
CA ALA A 204 18.00 4.68 9.92
C ALA A 204 19.04 3.78 9.23
N SER A 205 19.97 4.35 8.48
CA SER A 205 21.04 3.60 7.80
C SER A 205 21.95 2.88 8.77
N ARG A 206 22.37 3.53 9.86
CA ARG A 206 23.19 2.90 10.90
C ARG A 206 22.50 1.73 11.56
N SER A 207 21.20 1.83 11.83
CA SER A 207 20.41 0.75 12.42
C SER A 207 20.18 -0.38 11.43
N MET A 208 19.79 -0.07 10.19
CA MET A 208 19.54 -1.05 9.15
C MET A 208 20.80 -1.88 8.79
N LEU A 209 21.97 -1.25 8.79
CA LEU A 209 23.25 -1.95 8.51
C LEU A 209 23.64 -2.97 9.59
N LYS A 210 23.04 -2.92 10.79
CA LYS A 210 23.17 -3.99 11.80
C LYS A 210 22.54 -5.30 11.34
N CYS A 211 21.69 -5.28 10.32
CA CYS A 211 21.17 -6.49 9.71
C CYS A 211 22.22 -7.31 8.95
N LEU A 212 23.33 -6.72 8.53
CA LEU A 212 24.36 -7.52 7.85
C LEU A 212 24.89 -8.65 8.78
N PRO A 213 25.01 -9.88 8.30
CA PRO A 213 25.02 -10.36 6.90
C PRO A 213 23.67 -10.84 6.34
N TRP A 214 22.53 -10.44 6.89
CA TRP A 214 21.23 -10.77 6.32
C TRP A 214 21.08 -10.18 4.92
N SER A 215 20.43 -10.93 4.02
CA SER A 215 20.27 -10.58 2.60
C SER A 215 19.33 -9.41 2.37
N GLU A 216 18.59 -8.99 3.41
CA GLU A 216 17.63 -7.90 3.39
C GLU A 216 17.58 -7.22 4.75
N GLY A 217 17.35 -5.91 4.75
CA GLY A 217 17.09 -5.11 5.94
C GLY A 217 16.17 -3.93 5.63
N ARG A 218 15.35 -3.55 6.61
CA ARG A 218 14.47 -2.39 6.58
C ARG A 218 14.67 -1.57 7.83
N ALA A 219 14.61 -0.24 7.71
CA ALA A 219 14.50 0.70 8.82
C ALA A 219 13.15 1.39 8.76
N LEU A 220 12.41 1.35 9.87
CA LEU A 220 11.07 1.89 10.05
C LEU A 220 11.16 3.02 11.06
N TYR A 221 11.36 4.22 10.57
CA TYR A 221 11.64 5.40 11.38
C TYR A 221 10.51 6.42 11.32
N THR A 222 10.38 7.20 12.36
CA THR A 222 9.34 8.24 12.49
C THR A 222 9.31 9.17 11.29
N GLY A 223 10.46 9.58 10.78
CA GLY A 223 10.58 10.53 9.67
C GLY A 223 10.97 9.93 8.31
N CYS A 224 11.32 8.64 8.26
CA CYS A 224 11.84 8.04 7.03
C CYS A 224 11.72 6.51 7.00
N PHE A 225 11.88 5.96 5.80
CA PHE A 225 11.97 4.54 5.55
C PHE A 225 13.19 4.23 4.71
N MET A 226 13.88 3.13 5.03
CA MET A 226 14.94 2.59 4.20
C MET A 226 14.79 1.08 4.02
N ARG A 227 15.22 0.57 2.88
CA ARG A 227 15.30 -0.87 2.58
C ARG A 227 16.52 -1.17 1.74
N TYR A 228 17.24 -2.27 2.06
CA TYR A 228 18.13 -2.91 1.13
C TYR A 228 17.73 -4.38 0.92
N SER A 229 18.00 -4.92 -0.26
CA SER A 229 17.78 -6.33 -0.56
C SER A 229 18.72 -6.80 -1.67
N HIS A 230 19.10 -8.07 -1.65
CA HIS A 230 19.82 -8.72 -2.75
C HIS A 230 18.91 -9.02 -3.95
N THR A 231 17.60 -9.14 -3.72
CA THR A 231 16.59 -9.27 -4.76
C THR A 231 16.08 -7.91 -5.20
N ASN A 232 15.87 -7.74 -6.50
CA ASN A 232 15.32 -6.49 -7.01
C ASN A 232 13.85 -6.36 -6.60
N PHE A 233 13.59 -5.43 -5.70
CA PHE A 233 12.24 -5.04 -5.27
C PHE A 233 11.81 -3.69 -5.83
N LEU A 234 12.70 -2.96 -6.48
CA LEU A 234 12.45 -1.63 -7.01
C LEU A 234 11.61 -1.72 -8.28
N ASN A 235 10.61 -0.87 -8.37
CA ASN A 235 9.86 -0.73 -9.61
C ASN A 235 10.75 -0.13 -10.72
N PRO A 236 10.52 -0.52 -11.98
CA PRO A 236 11.27 0.03 -13.11
C PRO A 236 11.20 1.56 -13.12
N ILE A 237 12.31 2.23 -13.42
CA ILE A 237 12.28 3.67 -13.68
C ILE A 237 11.50 3.85 -14.99
N PRO A 238 10.48 4.73 -15.04
CA PRO A 238 9.85 5.08 -16.29
C PRO A 238 10.94 5.67 -17.21
N THR A 239 11.46 4.87 -18.13
CA THR A 239 12.40 5.38 -19.13
C THR A 239 11.62 6.29 -20.06
N THR A 240 12.12 7.51 -20.27
CA THR A 240 11.59 8.45 -21.28
C THR A 240 11.65 7.89 -22.71
N LYS A 241 12.22 6.69 -22.84
CA LYS A 241 12.18 5.80 -24.02
C LYS A 241 11.47 4.49 -23.65
N ALA A 242 10.28 4.55 -23.08
CA ALA A 242 9.37 3.40 -23.12
C ALA A 242 9.06 3.19 -24.60
N SER A 243 9.57 2.08 -25.13
CA SER A 243 9.20 1.64 -26.48
C SER A 243 7.68 1.67 -26.58
N SER A 244 7.17 2.19 -27.68
CA SER A 244 5.76 2.48 -27.97
C SER A 244 4.79 1.28 -27.86
N ARG A 245 5.19 0.16 -27.29
CA ARG A 245 4.37 -1.05 -27.10
C ARG A 245 3.63 -1.11 -25.77
N ASP A 246 4.17 -0.55 -24.65
CA ASP A 246 3.48 -0.63 -23.33
C ASP A 246 2.62 0.61 -23.05
N SER A 247 2.89 1.75 -23.66
CA SER A 247 2.06 2.96 -23.54
C SER A 247 0.68 2.82 -24.20
N ASN A 248 0.46 1.82 -25.04
CA ASN A 248 -0.82 1.60 -25.71
C ASN A 248 -1.83 0.84 -24.81
N LYS A 249 -1.41 -0.04 -23.92
CA LYS A 249 -2.35 -0.76 -23.03
C LYS A 249 -3.13 0.14 -22.07
N GLY A 250 -2.53 1.24 -21.59
CA GLY A 250 -3.22 2.23 -20.77
C GLY A 250 -4.11 3.20 -21.55
N LYS A 251 -3.79 3.44 -22.84
CA LYS A 251 -4.60 4.29 -23.74
C LYS A 251 -5.90 3.60 -24.18
N ASP A 252 -5.96 2.28 -24.16
CA ASP A 252 -7.15 1.52 -24.51
C ASP A 252 -8.24 1.60 -23.43
N LEU A 253 -7.91 2.01 -22.19
CA LEU A 253 -8.84 2.25 -21.10
C LEU A 253 -9.11 3.75 -20.93
N ASN A 254 -9.85 4.35 -21.88
CA ASN A 254 -10.37 5.70 -21.73
C ASN A 254 -11.39 5.76 -20.58
N TRP A 255 -11.82 6.97 -20.18
CA TRP A 255 -12.74 7.15 -19.06
C TRP A 255 -14.06 6.40 -19.24
N GLU A 256 -14.61 6.38 -20.42
CA GLU A 256 -15.86 5.70 -20.75
C GLU A 256 -15.74 4.17 -20.52
N ARG A 257 -14.65 3.56 -20.97
CA ARG A 257 -14.38 2.14 -20.71
C ARG A 257 -14.18 1.83 -19.24
N ARG A 258 -13.50 2.72 -18.49
CA ARG A 258 -13.33 2.57 -17.03
C ARG A 258 -14.66 2.63 -16.32
N LEU A 259 -15.53 3.56 -16.70
CA LEU A 259 -16.88 3.69 -16.16
C LEU A 259 -17.72 2.43 -16.46
N ASN A 260 -17.67 1.91 -17.68
CA ASN A 260 -18.36 0.69 -18.07
C ASN A 260 -17.88 -0.55 -17.29
N ILE A 261 -16.58 -0.62 -17.00
CA ILE A 261 -16.01 -1.67 -16.13
C ILE A 261 -16.58 -1.56 -14.70
N ILE A 262 -16.62 -0.36 -14.13
CA ILE A 262 -17.18 -0.11 -12.80
C ILE A 262 -18.66 -0.48 -12.75
N ILE A 263 -19.43 -0.07 -13.74
CA ILE A 263 -20.86 -0.41 -13.87
C ILE A 263 -21.02 -1.93 -13.94
N GLY A 264 -20.27 -2.61 -14.80
CA GLY A 264 -20.36 -4.06 -14.97
C GLY A 264 -19.98 -4.84 -13.69
N ILE A 265 -19.00 -4.37 -12.92
CA ILE A 265 -18.67 -4.96 -11.60
C ILE A 265 -19.86 -4.76 -10.64
N THR A 266 -20.44 -3.56 -10.61
CA THR A 266 -21.58 -3.25 -9.75
C THR A 266 -22.79 -4.10 -10.08
N GLU A 267 -23.12 -4.25 -11.35
CA GLU A 267 -24.20 -5.13 -11.83
C GLU A 267 -23.96 -6.60 -11.46
N GLY A 268 -22.71 -7.07 -11.60
CA GLY A 268 -22.33 -8.42 -11.18
C GLY A 268 -22.49 -8.64 -9.68
N LEU A 269 -22.16 -7.66 -8.85
CA LEU A 269 -22.35 -7.72 -7.38
C LEU A 269 -23.83 -7.68 -7.01
N ILE A 270 -24.63 -6.84 -7.64
CA ILE A 270 -26.09 -6.80 -7.45
C ILE A 270 -26.69 -8.16 -7.80
N TYR A 271 -26.29 -8.76 -8.94
CA TYR A 271 -26.75 -10.09 -9.33
C TYR A 271 -26.42 -11.13 -8.26
N LEU A 272 -25.19 -11.13 -7.75
CA LEU A 272 -24.76 -12.10 -6.72
C LEU A 272 -25.52 -11.91 -5.39
N HIS A 273 -25.78 -10.66 -5.00
CA HIS A 273 -26.35 -10.34 -3.70
C HIS A 273 -27.89 -10.41 -3.68
N GLU A 274 -28.55 -10.11 -4.81
CA GLU A 274 -30.00 -9.92 -4.84
C GLU A 274 -30.72 -10.85 -5.82
N ASN A 275 -30.12 -11.10 -7.00
CA ASN A 275 -30.83 -11.73 -8.11
C ASN A 275 -30.46 -13.20 -8.35
N SER A 276 -29.43 -13.74 -7.67
CA SER A 276 -29.08 -15.13 -7.77
C SER A 276 -29.97 -16.00 -6.88
N GLN A 277 -30.28 -17.24 -7.28
CA GLN A 277 -31.09 -18.17 -6.47
C GLN A 277 -30.54 -18.41 -5.06
N ALA A 278 -29.20 -18.41 -4.93
CA ALA A 278 -28.52 -18.38 -3.63
C ALA A 278 -27.79 -17.05 -3.54
N ARG A 279 -28.18 -16.19 -2.61
CA ARG A 279 -27.46 -14.94 -2.36
C ARG A 279 -26.01 -15.25 -2.03
N ILE A 280 -25.08 -14.76 -2.85
CA ILE A 280 -23.64 -15.07 -2.75
C ILE A 280 -22.88 -13.83 -2.34
N ILE A 281 -22.14 -13.91 -1.25
CA ILE A 281 -21.15 -12.91 -0.85
C ILE A 281 -19.79 -13.41 -1.34
N HIS A 282 -19.16 -12.69 -2.25
CA HIS A 282 -17.91 -13.10 -2.90
C HIS A 282 -16.71 -13.10 -1.94
N ARG A 283 -16.59 -12.11 -1.06
CA ARG A 283 -15.60 -11.99 0.01
C ARG A 283 -14.15 -11.70 -0.43
N ASP A 284 -13.85 -11.70 -1.73
CA ASP A 284 -12.51 -11.41 -2.26
C ASP A 284 -12.57 -10.60 -3.57
N ILE A 285 -13.29 -9.46 -3.54
CA ILE A 285 -13.33 -8.56 -4.69
C ILE A 285 -12.06 -7.74 -4.73
N LYS A 286 -11.25 -7.98 -5.74
CA LYS A 286 -9.97 -7.29 -6.02
C LYS A 286 -9.72 -7.24 -7.53
N ALA A 287 -8.82 -6.36 -7.97
CA ALA A 287 -8.56 -6.16 -9.40
C ALA A 287 -8.16 -7.44 -10.14
N SER A 288 -7.37 -8.33 -9.50
CA SER A 288 -6.97 -9.62 -10.10
C SER A 288 -8.14 -10.59 -10.30
N ASN A 289 -9.25 -10.41 -9.59
CA ASN A 289 -10.44 -11.24 -9.69
C ASN A 289 -11.52 -10.61 -10.60
N ILE A 290 -11.17 -9.51 -11.31
CA ILE A 290 -12.02 -8.90 -12.33
C ILE A 290 -11.39 -9.17 -13.70
N LEU A 291 -12.01 -10.06 -14.44
CA LEU A 291 -11.61 -10.38 -15.82
C LEU A 291 -12.32 -9.44 -16.79
N LEU A 292 -11.64 -9.03 -17.84
CA LEU A 292 -12.21 -8.22 -18.91
C LEU A 292 -12.29 -9.08 -20.19
N ASP A 293 -13.45 -9.09 -20.84
CA ASP A 293 -13.55 -9.69 -22.17
C ASP A 293 -12.98 -8.75 -23.26
N GLN A 294 -12.99 -9.21 -24.51
CA GLN A 294 -12.47 -8.43 -25.65
C GLN A 294 -13.20 -7.10 -25.87
N ARG A 295 -14.38 -6.90 -25.29
CA ARG A 295 -15.18 -5.67 -25.33
C ARG A 295 -15.06 -4.88 -24.03
N PHE A 296 -14.07 -5.18 -23.17
CA PHE A 296 -13.87 -4.58 -21.86
C PHE A 296 -15.05 -4.73 -20.89
N ARG A 297 -15.90 -5.75 -21.05
CA ARG A 297 -16.97 -6.05 -20.09
C ARG A 297 -16.38 -6.81 -18.92
N ALA A 298 -16.67 -6.35 -17.71
CA ALA A 298 -16.17 -6.94 -16.48
C ALA A 298 -16.89 -8.26 -16.16
N LYS A 299 -16.12 -9.24 -15.67
CA LYS A 299 -16.61 -10.52 -15.15
C LYS A 299 -15.93 -10.78 -13.82
N ILE A 300 -16.72 -11.00 -12.77
CA ILE A 300 -16.21 -11.39 -11.45
C ILE A 300 -15.75 -12.85 -11.52
N ALA A 301 -14.56 -13.13 -11.00
CA ALA A 301 -13.92 -14.44 -11.01
C ALA A 301 -13.36 -14.78 -9.62
N ASP A 302 -12.95 -16.05 -9.43
CA ASP A 302 -12.35 -16.58 -8.19
C ASP A 302 -13.31 -16.57 -6.99
N PHE A 303 -14.28 -17.47 -7.03
CA PHE A 303 -15.26 -17.69 -5.96
C PHE A 303 -14.75 -18.61 -4.83
N GLY A 304 -13.43 -18.81 -4.71
CA GLY A 304 -12.83 -19.69 -3.70
C GLY A 304 -13.16 -19.33 -2.25
N LEU A 305 -13.37 -18.05 -1.97
CA LEU A 305 -13.77 -17.55 -0.65
C LEU A 305 -15.28 -17.25 -0.55
N ALA A 306 -16.06 -17.43 -1.60
CA ALA A 306 -17.46 -17.08 -1.64
C ALA A 306 -18.29 -17.93 -0.66
N ARG A 307 -19.38 -17.35 -0.14
CA ARG A 307 -20.36 -18.03 0.70
C ARG A 307 -21.77 -17.67 0.29
N SER A 308 -22.66 -18.65 0.31
CA SER A 308 -24.09 -18.41 0.14
C SER A 308 -24.69 -17.91 1.46
N PHE A 309 -25.56 -16.91 1.36
CA PHE A 309 -26.35 -16.39 2.46
C PHE A 309 -27.73 -17.06 2.46
N GLN A 310 -28.09 -17.69 3.59
CA GLN A 310 -29.45 -18.22 3.80
C GLN A 310 -30.21 -17.24 4.72
N GLU A 311 -31.44 -16.90 4.33
CA GLU A 311 -32.26 -15.89 5.00
C GLU A 311 -32.55 -16.18 6.49
N ASP A 312 -32.47 -17.44 6.90
CA ASP A 312 -32.78 -17.88 8.28
C ASP A 312 -31.68 -17.60 9.31
N LYS A 313 -30.50 -17.08 8.88
CA LYS A 313 -29.39 -16.81 9.79
C LYS A 313 -29.01 -15.34 9.76
N SER A 314 -29.43 -14.60 10.79
CA SER A 314 -29.11 -13.17 10.97
C SER A 314 -27.61 -12.87 11.17
N HIS A 315 -26.77 -13.88 11.37
CA HIS A 315 -25.34 -13.75 11.55
C HIS A 315 -24.57 -14.85 10.83
N ILE A 316 -23.63 -14.44 9.97
CA ILE A 316 -22.58 -15.33 9.49
C ILE A 316 -21.42 -15.22 10.47
N SER A 317 -21.34 -16.19 11.42
CA SER A 317 -20.17 -16.35 12.27
C SER A 317 -19.04 -16.93 11.44
N THR A 318 -18.23 -16.07 10.85
CA THR A 318 -16.99 -16.47 10.17
C THR A 318 -15.88 -15.51 10.56
N ALA A 319 -14.68 -16.04 10.77
CA ALA A 319 -13.47 -15.24 10.82
C ALA A 319 -13.46 -14.25 9.66
N ILE A 320 -13.07 -13.00 9.92
CA ILE A 320 -12.99 -11.95 8.91
C ILE A 320 -12.10 -12.45 7.77
N ALA A 321 -12.70 -12.84 6.66
CA ALA A 321 -11.99 -13.28 5.46
C ALA A 321 -12.43 -12.39 4.29
N GLY A 322 -11.48 -11.97 3.47
CA GLY A 322 -11.71 -11.12 2.31
C GLY A 322 -10.99 -9.78 2.40
N THR A 323 -10.94 -9.07 1.30
CA THR A 323 -10.35 -7.74 1.21
C THR A 323 -11.23 -6.75 2.01
N LEU A 324 -10.75 -6.31 3.14
CA LEU A 324 -11.47 -5.55 4.20
C LEU A 324 -12.19 -4.28 3.68
N LEU A 325 -11.77 -3.76 2.56
CA LEU A 325 -12.24 -2.48 1.99
C LEU A 325 -13.66 -2.52 1.46
N VAL A 326 -14.07 -3.60 0.85
CA VAL A 326 -15.43 -3.73 0.29
C VAL A 326 -16.43 -3.90 1.42
N THR A 327 -16.04 -4.59 2.48
CA THR A 327 -16.91 -4.84 3.65
C THR A 327 -17.21 -3.54 4.41
N ILE A 328 -16.22 -2.64 4.57
CA ILE A 328 -16.41 -1.36 5.28
C ILE A 328 -17.32 -0.41 4.49
N TYR A 329 -17.15 -0.32 3.16
CA TYR A 329 -17.97 0.57 2.34
C TYR A 329 -19.45 0.16 2.33
N PHE A 330 -19.76 -1.14 2.33
CA PHE A 330 -21.13 -1.64 2.41
C PHE A 330 -21.73 -1.50 3.81
N TYR A 331 -20.95 -1.70 4.88
CA TYR A 331 -21.45 -1.59 6.26
C TYR A 331 -21.95 -0.16 6.57
N PHE A 332 -21.26 0.88 6.07
CA PHE A 332 -21.69 2.28 6.28
C PHE A 332 -22.83 2.74 5.37
N LYS A 333 -23.11 2.07 4.26
CA LYS A 333 -24.16 2.48 3.31
C LYS A 333 -25.49 1.76 3.53
N VAL A 334 -25.52 0.62 4.21
CA VAL A 334 -26.73 -0.18 4.49
C VAL A 334 -27.33 0.13 5.86
N SER A 335 -26.62 0.87 6.72
CA SER A 335 -27.12 1.28 8.06
C SER A 335 -27.76 2.67 8.06
N LYS A 336 -28.42 3.10 6.97
CA LYS A 336 -29.27 4.30 6.96
C LYS A 336 -30.70 3.95 6.65
#